data_f1503bd33df85cd65c2ec4c93432b1bf
#
_entry.id   f1503bd33df85cd65c2ec4c93432b1bf
#
_cell.length_a   1.000
_cell.length_b   1.000
_cell.length_c   1.000
_cell.angle_alpha   90.00
_cell.angle_beta   90.00
_cell.angle_gamma   90.00
#
_symmetry.space_group_name_H-M   'P 1'
#
loop_
_entity.id
_entity.type
_entity.pdbx_description
1 polymer ?
#
loop_
_entity_poly.entity_id
_entity_poly.type
_entity_poly.pdbx_seq_one_letter_code
_entity_poly.pdbx_strand_id
1 'polypeptide(L)'
;MKRGEAKQLLEAFWSRNWAIEKVASKLQTRELFEGMWLKNPVSGFWHSLRSDKDRFSTLNQSTGVFCFDTWVALCRKNGIKCVGQFHDEVIALVKKGEEGTVEKIMHEAAIQLNDKVKLNVPLGTDVQFGNTYADIH
;
A
#
# COMPACT_ATOMS: atom_id res chain seq x y z
N MET A 1 -15.25 30.69 -7.19
CA MET A 1 -14.61 30.76 -5.85
C MET A 1 -13.55 31.83 -5.86
N LYS A 2 -13.63 32.79 -4.96
CA LYS A 2 -12.62 33.86 -4.85
C LYS A 2 -11.31 33.32 -4.26
N ARG A 3 -10.17 33.87 -4.66
CA ARG A 3 -8.83 33.40 -4.20
C ARG A 3 -8.69 33.35 -2.67
N GLY A 4 -9.37 34.26 -1.94
CA GLY A 4 -9.40 34.29 -0.48
C GLY A 4 -10.15 33.11 0.15
N GLU A 5 -11.29 32.74 -0.44
CA GLU A 5 -12.10 31.59 0.00
C GLU A 5 -11.34 30.27 -0.18
N ALA A 6 -10.64 30.12 -1.32
CA ALA A 6 -9.81 28.94 -1.57
C ALA A 6 -8.68 28.80 -0.55
N LYS A 7 -8.04 29.92 -0.15
CA LYS A 7 -7.00 29.92 0.86
C LYS A 7 -7.53 29.51 2.23
N GLN A 8 -8.68 30.05 2.64
CA GLN A 8 -9.31 29.69 3.91
C GLN A 8 -9.70 28.21 3.97
N LEU A 9 -10.25 27.66 2.86
CA LEU A 9 -10.57 26.24 2.78
C LEU A 9 -9.33 25.34 2.91
N LEU A 10 -8.24 25.74 2.27
CA LEU A 10 -6.97 25.02 2.35
C LEU A 10 -6.37 25.05 3.76
N GLU A 11 -6.40 26.22 4.42
CA GLU A 11 -5.95 26.39 5.80
C GLU A 11 -6.81 25.53 6.77
N ALA A 12 -8.12 25.54 6.60
CA ALA A 12 -9.04 24.69 7.37
C ALA A 12 -8.78 23.20 7.15
N PHE A 13 -8.52 22.79 5.90
CA PHE A 13 -8.15 21.42 5.57
C PHE A 13 -6.88 20.98 6.30
N TRP A 14 -5.80 21.75 6.21
CA TRP A 14 -4.53 21.41 6.86
C TRP A 14 -4.61 21.46 8.39
N SER A 15 -5.34 22.43 8.94
CA SER A 15 -5.61 22.47 10.39
C SER A 15 -6.32 21.21 10.89
N ARG A 16 -7.29 20.70 10.12
CA ARG A 16 -7.99 19.45 10.45
C ARG A 16 -7.12 18.21 10.23
N ASN A 17 -6.24 18.24 9.23
CA ASN A 17 -5.39 17.11 8.84
C ASN A 17 -3.93 17.32 9.25
N TRP A 18 -3.69 18.00 10.35
CA TRP A 18 -2.36 18.31 10.88
C TRP A 18 -1.43 17.10 11.02
N ALA A 19 -2.00 15.91 11.27
CA ALA A 19 -1.23 14.68 11.41
C ALA A 19 -0.56 14.26 10.09
N ILE A 20 -1.24 14.48 8.94
CA ILE A 20 -0.70 14.21 7.59
C ILE A 20 0.49 15.14 7.33
N GLU A 21 0.33 16.43 7.60
CA GLU A 21 1.41 17.42 7.44
C GLU A 21 2.61 17.08 8.33
N LYS A 22 2.34 16.72 9.59
CA LYS A 22 3.40 16.32 10.54
C LYS A 22 4.14 15.06 10.10
N VAL A 23 3.47 14.08 9.49
CA VAL A 23 4.13 12.90 8.92
C VAL A 23 4.96 13.32 7.71
N ALA A 24 4.38 14.04 6.76
CA ALA A 24 5.07 14.46 5.54
C ALA A 24 6.34 15.28 5.83
N SER A 25 6.29 16.18 6.82
CA SER A 25 7.43 17.05 7.20
C SER A 25 8.59 16.27 7.85
N LYS A 26 8.34 15.11 8.43
CA LYS A 26 9.36 14.29 9.09
C LYS A 26 10.01 13.26 8.18
N LEU A 27 9.52 13.10 6.95
CA LEU A 27 10.08 12.15 6.00
C LEU A 27 11.48 12.56 5.58
N GLN A 28 12.39 11.58 5.56
CA GLN A 28 13.75 11.80 5.10
C GLN A 28 13.75 12.04 3.60
N THR A 29 14.22 13.22 3.21
CA THR A 29 14.40 13.59 1.80
C THR A 29 15.86 13.90 1.53
N ARG A 30 16.27 13.79 0.26
CA ARG A 30 17.56 14.22 -0.23
C ARG A 30 17.40 14.87 -1.59
N GLU A 31 18.18 15.88 -1.85
CA GLU A 31 18.34 16.48 -3.18
C GLU A 31 19.58 15.87 -3.85
N LEU A 32 19.39 15.35 -5.05
CA LEU A 32 20.45 14.85 -5.91
C LEU A 32 20.40 15.60 -7.24
N PHE A 33 21.44 15.43 -8.07
CA PHE A 33 21.54 16.06 -9.38
C PHE A 33 20.28 15.87 -10.26
N GLU A 34 19.60 14.72 -10.10
CA GLU A 34 18.41 14.37 -10.88
C GLU A 34 17.07 14.76 -10.20
N GLY A 35 17.11 15.49 -9.08
CA GLY A 35 15.92 15.94 -8.36
C GLY A 35 15.82 15.51 -6.91
N MET A 36 14.62 15.65 -6.36
CA MET A 36 14.32 15.33 -4.97
C MET A 36 13.91 13.86 -4.82
N TRP A 37 14.39 13.22 -3.75
CA TRP A 37 14.10 11.84 -3.40
C TRP A 37 13.59 11.74 -1.97
N LEU A 38 12.68 10.81 -1.73
CA LEU A 38 12.09 10.48 -0.43
C LEU A 38 12.44 9.05 -0.05
N LYS A 39 12.90 8.84 1.17
CA LYS A 39 13.10 7.50 1.73
C LYS A 39 11.82 7.02 2.40
N ASN A 40 11.30 5.90 1.92
CA ASN A 40 10.18 5.25 2.58
C ASN A 40 10.67 4.56 3.87
N PRO A 41 10.13 4.92 5.05
CA PRO A 41 10.60 4.36 6.33
C PRO A 41 10.20 2.88 6.52
N VAL A 42 9.20 2.37 5.82
CA VAL A 42 8.73 0.99 5.93
C VAL A 42 9.57 0.06 5.07
N SER A 43 9.79 0.40 3.80
CA SER A 43 10.57 -0.41 2.87
C SER A 43 12.07 -0.12 2.91
N GLY A 44 12.47 1.06 3.36
CA GLY A 44 13.84 1.56 3.30
C GLY A 44 14.27 2.07 1.91
N PHE A 45 13.42 1.95 0.89
CA PHE A 45 13.73 2.36 -0.49
C PHE A 45 13.59 3.86 -0.69
N TRP A 46 14.38 4.37 -1.66
CA TRP A 46 14.31 5.75 -2.11
C TRP A 46 13.41 5.86 -3.34
N HIS A 47 12.51 6.85 -3.32
CA HIS A 47 11.57 7.13 -4.40
C HIS A 47 11.76 8.56 -4.90
N SER A 48 11.80 8.73 -6.22
CA SER A 48 11.85 10.05 -6.85
C SER A 48 10.56 10.83 -6.58
N LEU A 49 10.70 12.11 -6.25
CA LEU A 49 9.61 13.06 -6.09
C LEU A 49 9.57 14.01 -7.28
N ARG A 50 8.41 14.18 -7.89
CA ARG A 50 8.20 15.22 -8.92
C ARG A 50 8.10 16.61 -8.28
N SER A 51 7.57 16.66 -7.06
CA SER A 51 7.34 17.88 -6.31
C SER A 51 7.35 17.59 -4.81
N ASP A 52 7.70 18.58 -4.01
CA ASP A 52 7.64 18.52 -2.55
C ASP A 52 6.23 18.18 -2.02
N LYS A 53 5.20 18.56 -2.75
CA LYS A 53 3.78 18.27 -2.44
C LYS A 53 3.45 16.77 -2.52
N ASP A 54 4.25 15.99 -3.24
CA ASP A 54 3.99 14.58 -3.48
C ASP A 54 4.52 13.68 -2.35
N ARG A 55 5.13 14.23 -1.31
CA ARG A 55 5.75 13.46 -0.20
C ARG A 55 4.79 12.45 0.40
N PHE A 56 3.60 12.89 0.81
CA PHE A 56 2.65 12.03 1.48
C PHE A 56 2.05 10.98 0.53
N SER A 57 1.69 11.37 -0.69
CA SER A 57 1.18 10.43 -1.69
C SER A 57 2.22 9.39 -2.09
N THR A 58 3.49 9.80 -2.27
CA THR A 58 4.59 8.89 -2.57
C THR A 58 4.84 7.92 -1.42
N LEU A 59 4.82 8.39 -0.17
CA LEU A 59 4.91 7.51 1.01
C LEU A 59 3.81 6.45 0.99
N ASN A 60 2.57 6.89 0.82
CA ASN A 60 1.40 6.02 0.87
C ASN A 60 1.42 4.97 -0.23
N GLN A 61 1.61 5.39 -1.48
CA GLN A 61 1.66 4.51 -2.65
C GLN A 61 2.82 3.52 -2.56
N SER A 62 4.02 3.99 -2.23
CA SER A 62 5.18 3.11 -2.15
C SER A 62 5.11 2.12 -0.98
N THR A 63 4.48 2.51 0.13
CA THR A 63 4.22 1.59 1.25
C THR A 63 3.19 0.52 0.85
N GLY A 64 2.10 0.92 0.19
CA GLY A 64 1.09 -0.01 -0.31
C GLY A 64 1.68 -1.06 -1.25
N VAL A 65 2.44 -0.63 -2.26
CA VAL A 65 3.13 -1.53 -3.19
C VAL A 65 4.07 -2.48 -2.45
N PHE A 66 4.89 -1.97 -1.53
CA PHE A 66 5.82 -2.81 -0.76
C PHE A 66 5.11 -3.86 0.08
N CYS A 67 4.02 -3.48 0.75
CA CYS A 67 3.23 -4.40 1.56
C CYS A 67 2.56 -5.47 0.69
N PHE A 68 1.96 -5.05 -0.42
CA PHE A 68 1.28 -5.96 -1.33
C PHE A 68 2.24 -6.95 -1.98
N ASP A 69 3.37 -6.50 -2.52
CA ASP A 69 4.38 -7.38 -3.12
C ASP A 69 4.98 -8.35 -2.09
N THR A 70 5.17 -7.89 -0.84
CA THR A 70 5.63 -8.76 0.25
C THR A 70 4.60 -9.84 0.57
N TRP A 71 3.33 -9.49 0.64
CA TRP A 71 2.24 -10.44 0.88
C TRP A 71 2.11 -11.46 -0.26
N VAL A 72 2.14 -11.00 -1.51
CA VAL A 72 2.12 -11.89 -2.69
C VAL A 72 3.30 -12.85 -2.68
N ALA A 73 4.50 -12.37 -2.33
CA ALA A 73 5.68 -13.21 -2.21
C ALA A 73 5.53 -14.29 -1.13
N LEU A 74 4.91 -13.96 0.02
CA LEU A 74 4.59 -14.92 1.08
C LEU A 74 3.55 -15.95 0.61
N CYS A 75 2.49 -15.52 -0.06
CA CYS A 75 1.49 -16.41 -0.65
C CYS A 75 2.15 -17.41 -1.63
N ARG A 76 2.96 -16.92 -2.55
CA ARG A 76 3.68 -17.77 -3.53
C ARG A 76 4.64 -18.74 -2.88
N LYS A 77 5.36 -18.31 -1.84
CA LYS A 77 6.26 -19.17 -1.06
C LYS A 77 5.51 -20.35 -0.40
N ASN A 78 4.25 -20.13 -0.03
CA ASN A 78 3.37 -21.15 0.56
C ASN A 78 2.52 -21.90 -0.48
N GLY A 79 2.89 -21.84 -1.75
CA GLY A 79 2.31 -22.66 -2.81
C GLY A 79 1.10 -22.07 -3.55
N ILE A 80 0.72 -20.82 -3.25
CA ILE A 80 -0.37 -20.16 -3.99
C ILE A 80 0.08 -19.84 -5.41
N LYS A 81 -0.66 -20.31 -6.40
CA LYS A 81 -0.40 -20.09 -7.81
C LYS A 81 -1.04 -18.78 -8.28
N CYS A 82 -0.37 -17.66 -8.00
CA CYS A 82 -0.78 -16.33 -8.48
C CYS A 82 -0.61 -16.27 -10.01
N VAL A 83 -1.64 -15.86 -10.73
CA VAL A 83 -1.68 -15.77 -12.19
C VAL A 83 -1.93 -14.36 -12.70
N GLY A 84 -2.42 -13.46 -11.87
CA GLY A 84 -2.62 -12.05 -12.17
C GLY A 84 -2.41 -11.19 -10.93
N GLN A 85 -1.99 -9.94 -11.15
CA GLN A 85 -1.82 -8.94 -10.10
C GLN A 85 -2.31 -7.60 -10.66
N PHE A 86 -3.24 -6.97 -9.95
CA PHE A 86 -3.87 -5.71 -10.34
C PHE A 86 -3.98 -4.81 -9.11
N HIS A 87 -3.27 -3.68 -9.12
CA HIS A 87 -3.26 -2.73 -7.99
C HIS A 87 -3.00 -3.41 -6.63
N ASP A 88 -4.03 -3.63 -5.85
CA ASP A 88 -4.06 -4.25 -4.52
C ASP A 88 -4.75 -5.62 -4.50
N GLU A 89 -4.97 -6.20 -5.68
CA GLU A 89 -5.62 -7.48 -5.90
C GLU A 89 -4.68 -8.50 -6.53
N VAL A 90 -4.78 -9.75 -6.12
CA VAL A 90 -4.13 -10.89 -6.76
C VAL A 90 -5.15 -11.95 -7.15
N ILE A 91 -5.00 -12.47 -8.36
CA ILE A 91 -5.78 -13.60 -8.85
C ILE A 91 -4.93 -14.86 -8.73
N ALA A 92 -5.49 -15.89 -8.14
CA ALA A 92 -4.85 -17.17 -7.97
C ALA A 92 -5.70 -18.31 -8.53
N LEU A 93 -5.04 -19.33 -9.06
CA LEU A 93 -5.70 -20.58 -9.44
C LEU A 93 -5.76 -21.53 -8.25
N VAL A 94 -6.97 -21.97 -7.92
CA VAL A 94 -7.25 -22.88 -6.81
C VAL A 94 -7.89 -24.14 -7.34
N LYS A 95 -7.42 -25.31 -6.87
CA LYS A 95 -8.12 -26.56 -7.17
C LYS A 95 -9.41 -26.62 -6.37
N LYS A 96 -10.44 -27.13 -7.02
CA LYS A 96 -11.74 -27.32 -6.38
C LYS A 96 -11.61 -28.24 -5.15
N GLY A 97 -12.10 -27.75 -4.01
CA GLY A 97 -11.99 -28.41 -2.71
C GLY A 97 -10.77 -27.98 -1.86
N GLU A 98 -9.88 -27.11 -2.40
CA GLU A 98 -8.73 -26.57 -1.65
C GLU A 98 -8.97 -25.10 -1.20
N GLU A 99 -10.17 -24.54 -1.41
CA GLU A 99 -10.52 -23.15 -1.17
C GLU A 99 -10.19 -22.71 0.27
N GLY A 100 -10.64 -23.50 1.26
CA GLY A 100 -10.38 -23.17 2.68
C GLY A 100 -8.90 -23.24 3.07
N THR A 101 -8.12 -24.09 2.40
CA THR A 101 -6.66 -24.16 2.62
C THR A 101 -5.98 -22.93 2.05
N VAL A 102 -6.39 -22.50 0.85
CA VAL A 102 -5.85 -21.31 0.20
C VAL A 102 -6.19 -20.06 0.97
N GLU A 103 -7.44 -19.91 1.40
CA GLU A 103 -7.88 -18.78 2.25
C GLU A 103 -7.04 -18.68 3.54
N LYS A 104 -6.86 -19.81 4.22
CA LYS A 104 -6.03 -19.88 5.43
C LYS A 104 -4.59 -19.41 5.16
N ILE A 105 -3.96 -19.89 4.08
CA ILE A 105 -2.60 -19.49 3.69
C ILE A 105 -2.53 -17.99 3.42
N MET A 106 -3.52 -17.41 2.72
CA MET A 106 -3.56 -15.99 2.41
C MET A 106 -3.70 -15.12 3.67
N HIS A 107 -4.53 -15.55 4.63
CA HIS A 107 -4.66 -14.87 5.92
C HIS A 107 -3.38 -15.01 6.79
N GLU A 108 -2.77 -16.18 6.83
CA GLU A 108 -1.49 -16.39 7.54
C GLU A 108 -0.37 -15.54 6.93
N ALA A 109 -0.34 -15.39 5.61
CA ALA A 109 0.59 -14.50 4.92
C ALA A 109 0.38 -13.01 5.32
N ALA A 110 -0.88 -12.59 5.52
CA ALA A 110 -1.17 -11.24 6.02
C ALA A 110 -0.70 -11.04 7.47
N ILE A 111 -0.84 -12.03 8.33
CA ILE A 111 -0.30 -11.99 9.69
C ILE A 111 1.23 -11.83 9.65
N GLN A 112 1.93 -12.66 8.85
CA GLN A 112 3.38 -12.57 8.69
C GLN A 112 3.84 -11.22 8.11
N LEU A 113 3.07 -10.65 7.17
CA LEU A 113 3.31 -9.30 6.66
C LEU A 113 3.24 -8.28 7.80
N ASN A 114 2.17 -8.29 8.60
CA ASN A 114 1.97 -7.35 9.70
C ASN A 114 3.09 -7.42 10.73
N ASP A 115 3.56 -8.62 11.07
CA ASP A 115 4.69 -8.84 11.96
C ASP A 115 6.00 -8.24 11.41
N LYS A 116 6.15 -8.24 10.09
CA LYS A 116 7.32 -7.68 9.40
C LYS A 116 7.27 -6.17 9.31
N VAL A 117 6.13 -5.59 8.88
CA VAL A 117 6.04 -4.15 8.58
C VAL A 117 5.69 -3.30 9.80
N LYS A 118 5.01 -3.88 10.79
CA LYS A 118 4.62 -3.25 12.08
C LYS A 118 3.95 -1.89 11.92
N LEU A 119 2.97 -1.81 11.01
CA LEU A 119 2.14 -0.62 10.85
C LEU A 119 1.25 -0.43 12.08
N ASN A 120 0.83 0.80 12.34
CA ASN A 120 -0.08 1.13 13.46
C ASN A 120 -1.46 0.46 13.32
N VAL A 121 -1.88 0.21 12.08
CA VAL A 121 -3.13 -0.49 11.75
C VAL A 121 -2.74 -1.75 10.99
N PRO A 122 -3.16 -2.94 11.45
CA PRO A 122 -2.88 -4.17 10.74
C PRO A 122 -3.61 -4.20 9.39
N LEU A 123 -2.94 -4.76 8.40
CA LEU A 123 -3.52 -5.01 7.08
C LEU A 123 -4.28 -6.34 7.12
N GLY A 124 -5.47 -6.36 6.58
CA GLY A 124 -6.27 -7.57 6.35
C GLY A 124 -6.27 -7.98 4.89
N THR A 125 -6.80 -9.16 4.63
CA THR A 125 -7.10 -9.65 3.29
C THR A 125 -8.54 -10.11 3.24
N ASP A 126 -9.20 -9.86 2.13
CA ASP A 126 -10.49 -10.45 1.77
C ASP A 126 -10.26 -11.47 0.65
N VAL A 127 -10.84 -12.66 0.76
CA VAL A 127 -10.64 -13.74 -0.20
C VAL A 127 -12.00 -14.17 -0.75
N GLN A 128 -12.14 -14.07 -2.06
CA GLN A 128 -13.36 -14.44 -2.77
C GLN A 128 -13.06 -15.59 -3.73
N PHE A 129 -14.02 -16.49 -3.90
CA PHE A 129 -13.90 -17.64 -4.79
C PHE A 129 -15.01 -17.65 -5.83
N GLY A 130 -14.64 -17.99 -7.06
CA GLY A 130 -15.56 -18.09 -8.19
C GLY A 130 -15.00 -19.01 -9.27
N ASN A 131 -15.84 -19.37 -10.22
CA ASN A 131 -15.40 -20.17 -11.38
C ASN A 131 -14.86 -19.27 -12.51
N THR A 132 -15.25 -18.00 -12.51
CA THR A 132 -14.82 -16.99 -13.48
C THR A 132 -14.41 -15.72 -12.76
N TYR A 133 -13.69 -14.85 -13.46
CA TYR A 133 -13.31 -13.53 -12.94
C TYR A 133 -14.53 -12.67 -12.57
N ALA A 134 -15.63 -12.81 -13.31
CA ALA A 134 -16.86 -12.08 -13.03
C ALA A 134 -17.59 -12.52 -11.75
N ASP A 135 -17.28 -13.71 -11.22
CA ASP A 135 -17.91 -14.22 -10.00
C ASP A 135 -17.27 -13.61 -8.73
N ILE A 136 -16.09 -13.03 -8.87
CA ILE A 136 -15.30 -12.45 -7.77
C ILE A 136 -15.20 -10.93 -7.83
N HIS A 137 -16.01 -10.28 -8.70
CA HIS A 137 -16.11 -8.82 -8.88
C HIS A 137 -17.53 -8.29 -8.93
#